data_f8dcea9c4d05b2d3955ade1ddbf81d38
#
_entry.id   f8dcea9c4d05b2d3955ade1ddbf81d38
#
_cell.length_a   1.000
_cell.length_b   1.000
_cell.length_c   1.000
_cell.angle_alpha   90.00
_cell.angle_beta   90.00
_cell.angle_gamma   90.00
#
_symmetry.space_group_name_H-M   'P 1'
#
loop_
_entity.id
_entity.type
_entity.pdbx_description
1 polymer ?
#
loop_
_entity_poly.entity_id
_entity_poly.type
_entity_poly.pdbx_seq_one_letter_code
_entity_poly.pdbx_strand_id
1 'polypeptide(L)'
;MKISNVYIGGWFQRTMLQLSEIYDFLRESKSELNLEQKKLDEYRKNLLIGNINYGISGEEYVYFTTALGINVKIFEDGLIILNNKSVTEDTLFTDIDKVQDYYENNLSPALNYLFSLGAPVPKELAGIKNVYPYFVVCDKATQEQMQDLLVRTEKQKYFEFKNDKYNVIRGDKYYFINNKTQSDEKIERYIEEQIFIREFKGQLHRYLNIHRIIWEKIDEVKENSKVKGKDIVKFTTKLEAYAKTINLIDGRIKQMGTYIPTREKIAKSDEELAEFLEISGYRYETLKDTLQYIQYLWSMTQNYVSAAQKQFEGIKSDVTSKSVNSLTIVTSMSAGAAILGLFQKSKPEFTIFGVMYFFILTLVGWGSQKILNIISNKQKYDVTDVEYEKDIK
;
A
#
# COMPACT_ATOMS: atom_id res chain seq x y z
N MET A 1 35.35 -22.72 8.39
CA MET A 1 34.99 -21.63 7.45
C MET A 1 34.98 -20.32 8.20
N LYS A 2 35.48 -19.24 7.58
CA LYS A 2 35.38 -17.90 8.22
C LYS A 2 34.18 -17.18 7.63
N ILE A 3 33.19 -16.86 8.48
CA ILE A 3 32.07 -15.98 8.12
C ILE A 3 32.49 -14.58 8.50
N SER A 4 32.41 -13.65 7.56
CA SER A 4 32.80 -12.25 7.80
C SER A 4 31.62 -11.39 8.22
N ASN A 5 30.48 -11.56 7.58
CA ASN A 5 29.31 -10.71 7.78
C ASN A 5 27.99 -11.45 7.53
N VAL A 6 26.95 -10.99 8.23
CA VAL A 6 25.56 -11.34 7.92
C VAL A 6 24.80 -10.06 7.67
N TYR A 7 24.00 -10.04 6.59
CA TYR A 7 23.16 -8.90 6.24
C TYR A 7 21.71 -9.32 6.15
N ILE A 8 20.85 -8.43 6.58
CA ILE A 8 19.43 -8.41 6.27
C ILE A 8 19.07 -7.01 5.80
N GLY A 9 17.96 -6.86 5.13
CA GLY A 9 17.50 -5.54 4.75
C GLY A 9 16.08 -5.56 4.22
N GLY A 10 15.54 -4.40 4.02
CA GLY A 10 14.23 -4.18 3.47
C GLY A 10 14.19 -2.88 2.68
N TRP A 11 13.18 -2.75 1.86
CA TRP A 11 12.89 -1.51 1.18
C TRP A 11 11.44 -1.10 1.48
N PHE A 12 11.25 0.13 1.86
CA PHE A 12 9.93 0.71 2.00
C PHE A 12 9.81 1.92 1.08
N GLN A 13 8.67 2.02 0.45
CA GLN A 13 8.42 3.18 -0.37
C GLN A 13 8.37 4.43 0.50
N ARG A 14 9.35 5.30 0.31
CA ARG A 14 9.37 6.61 0.92
C ARG A 14 8.09 7.38 0.58
N THR A 15 7.51 8.01 1.56
CA THR A 15 6.33 8.86 1.37
C THR A 15 6.76 10.33 1.24
N MET A 16 6.52 11.14 2.26
CA MET A 16 6.89 12.56 2.24
C MET A 16 8.06 12.84 3.18
N LEU A 17 8.50 11.85 3.94
CA LEU A 17 9.56 12.01 4.93
C LEU A 17 10.93 12.09 4.26
N GLN A 18 11.71 13.12 4.59
CA GLN A 18 13.07 13.30 4.11
C GLN A 18 14.06 12.55 4.98
N LEU A 19 15.22 12.23 4.44
CA LEU A 19 16.28 11.54 5.19
C LEU A 19 16.78 12.38 6.37
N SER A 20 16.77 13.72 6.23
CA SER A 20 17.06 14.66 7.32
C SER A 20 16.12 14.49 8.53
N GLU A 21 14.83 14.29 8.30
CA GLU A 21 13.85 14.09 9.36
C GLU A 21 14.08 12.75 10.09
N ILE A 22 14.45 11.70 9.33
CA ILE A 22 14.87 10.41 9.92
C ILE A 22 16.13 10.63 10.76
N TYR A 23 17.11 11.39 10.27
CA TYR A 23 18.33 11.70 10.99
C TYR A 23 18.04 12.45 12.31
N ASP A 24 17.20 13.48 12.28
CA ASP A 24 16.83 14.26 13.44
C ASP A 24 16.09 13.43 14.49
N PHE A 25 15.19 12.55 14.06
CA PHE A 25 14.56 11.58 14.96
C PHE A 25 15.60 10.63 15.61
N LEU A 26 16.46 10.04 14.81
CA LEU A 26 17.46 9.09 15.29
C LEU A 26 18.48 9.77 16.22
N ARG A 27 18.84 11.02 15.98
CA ARG A 27 19.79 11.79 16.76
C ARG A 27 19.21 12.36 18.05
N GLU A 28 18.05 13.02 17.94
CA GLU A 28 17.52 13.90 18.99
C GLU A 28 16.07 13.58 19.37
N SER A 29 15.48 12.50 18.90
CA SER A 29 14.04 12.18 19.08
C SER A 29 13.11 13.26 18.54
N LYS A 30 13.54 14.09 17.60
CA LYS A 30 12.76 15.19 17.04
C LYS A 30 12.06 14.77 15.76
N SER A 31 10.87 15.34 15.51
CA SER A 31 10.16 15.24 14.25
C SER A 31 9.39 16.53 14.01
N GLU A 32 9.36 16.99 12.76
CA GLU A 32 8.51 18.12 12.35
C GLU A 32 7.04 17.70 12.21
N LEU A 33 6.77 16.40 12.21
CA LEU A 33 5.41 15.86 12.17
C LEU A 33 4.74 15.98 13.53
N ASN A 34 3.42 16.11 13.55
CA ASN A 34 2.62 16.19 14.78
C ASN A 34 2.52 14.80 15.47
N LEU A 35 3.67 14.28 15.91
CA LEU A 35 3.82 13.01 16.61
C LEU A 35 3.95 13.25 18.13
N GLU A 36 3.55 12.26 18.91
CA GLU A 36 3.65 12.32 20.38
C GLU A 36 5.12 12.18 20.82
N GLN A 37 5.68 13.26 21.41
CA GLN A 37 7.10 13.32 21.81
C GLN A 37 7.49 12.16 22.73
N LYS A 38 6.64 11.78 23.67
CA LYS A 38 6.90 10.68 24.60
C LYS A 38 7.14 9.35 23.89
N LYS A 39 6.41 9.09 22.80
CA LYS A 39 6.61 7.88 21.98
C LYS A 39 7.87 7.97 21.13
N LEU A 40 8.19 9.15 20.60
CA LEU A 40 9.45 9.37 19.89
C LEU A 40 10.65 9.07 20.80
N ASP A 41 10.63 9.56 22.03
CA ASP A 41 11.67 9.32 23.02
C ASP A 41 11.79 7.83 23.39
N GLU A 42 10.65 7.15 23.57
CA GLU A 42 10.60 5.71 23.85
C GLU A 42 11.19 4.89 22.69
N TYR A 43 10.75 5.14 21.45
CA TYR A 43 11.28 4.45 20.28
C TYR A 43 12.78 4.72 20.08
N ARG A 44 13.20 5.98 20.21
CA ARG A 44 14.62 6.36 20.11
C ARG A 44 15.48 5.64 21.14
N LYS A 45 15.01 5.54 22.38
CA LYS A 45 15.69 4.81 23.46
C LYS A 45 15.82 3.32 23.13
N ASN A 46 14.75 2.71 22.63
CA ASN A 46 14.71 1.28 22.28
C ASN A 46 15.63 0.94 21.10
N LEU A 47 15.96 1.90 20.24
CA LEU A 47 16.89 1.68 19.12
C LEU A 47 18.34 1.45 19.57
N LEU A 48 18.69 1.73 20.82
CA LEU A 48 20.03 1.51 21.38
C LEU A 48 21.15 2.11 20.52
N ILE A 49 20.90 3.26 19.92
CA ILE A 49 21.81 3.90 18.96
C ILE A 49 23.04 4.44 19.68
N GLY A 50 24.22 4.09 19.16
CA GLY A 50 25.47 4.71 19.51
C GLY A 50 25.72 5.99 18.69
N ASN A 51 26.83 6.05 17.97
CA ASN A 51 27.14 7.17 17.06
C ASN A 51 26.32 7.07 15.80
N ILE A 52 25.76 8.23 15.39
CA ILE A 52 25.03 8.38 14.14
C ILE A 52 25.79 9.31 13.21
N ASN A 53 25.84 8.97 11.92
CA ASN A 53 26.55 9.72 10.90
C ASN A 53 25.74 9.79 9.62
N TYR A 54 26.11 10.74 8.78
CA TYR A 54 25.58 10.91 7.43
C TYR A 54 26.65 10.50 6.42
N GLY A 55 26.25 9.81 5.37
CA GLY A 55 27.17 9.35 4.32
C GLY A 55 26.55 9.50 2.93
N ILE A 56 27.41 9.40 1.91
CA ILE A 56 27.02 9.44 0.49
C ILE A 56 27.74 8.28 -0.20
N SER A 57 26.96 7.41 -0.85
CA SER A 57 27.48 6.32 -1.69
C SER A 57 26.51 6.08 -2.85
N GLY A 58 26.63 6.90 -3.92
CA GLY A 58 25.65 6.92 -5.00
C GLY A 58 24.34 7.62 -4.61
N GLU A 59 23.84 7.36 -3.41
CA GLU A 59 22.75 8.07 -2.73
C GLU A 59 23.17 8.49 -1.32
N GLU A 60 22.42 9.42 -0.75
CA GLU A 60 22.57 9.80 0.64
C GLU A 60 22.01 8.72 1.57
N TYR A 61 22.68 8.50 2.69
CA TYR A 61 22.22 7.58 3.72
C TYR A 61 22.63 8.02 5.12
N VAL A 62 21.84 7.61 6.08
CA VAL A 62 22.15 7.70 7.50
C VAL A 62 22.64 6.34 7.98
N TYR A 63 23.72 6.32 8.77
CA TYR A 63 24.20 5.07 9.34
C TYR A 63 24.56 5.22 10.81
N PHE A 64 24.36 4.13 11.54
CA PHE A 64 24.69 4.06 12.97
C PHE A 64 25.01 2.62 13.39
N THR A 65 25.73 2.51 14.50
CA THR A 65 25.98 1.22 15.15
C THR A 65 25.22 1.19 16.47
N THR A 66 24.54 0.08 16.75
CA THR A 66 23.79 -0.12 17.98
C THR A 66 24.69 -0.62 19.10
N ALA A 67 24.25 -0.50 20.35
CA ALA A 67 24.93 -1.12 21.50
C ALA A 67 25.04 -2.65 21.39
N LEU A 68 24.20 -3.26 20.54
CA LEU A 68 24.26 -4.70 20.23
C LEU A 68 25.31 -5.07 19.16
N GLY A 69 26.05 -4.11 18.62
CA GLY A 69 27.04 -4.31 17.57
C GLY A 69 26.44 -4.45 16.16
N ILE A 70 25.14 -4.18 15.99
CA ILE A 70 24.47 -4.19 14.69
C ILE A 70 24.70 -2.83 14.03
N ASN A 71 25.16 -2.84 12.77
CA ASN A 71 25.25 -1.64 11.95
C ASN A 71 23.97 -1.51 11.13
N VAL A 72 23.45 -0.31 11.03
CA VAL A 72 22.25 0.02 10.28
C VAL A 72 22.55 1.14 9.30
N LYS A 73 22.15 0.96 8.04
CA LYS A 73 22.13 2.00 7.00
C LYS A 73 20.68 2.23 6.54
N ILE A 74 20.29 3.47 6.40
CA ILE A 74 18.98 3.88 5.87
C ILE A 74 19.23 4.86 4.73
N PHE A 75 18.87 4.49 3.53
CA PHE A 75 19.08 5.29 2.32
C PHE A 75 17.92 6.23 2.04
N GLU A 76 18.20 7.28 1.28
CA GLU A 76 17.24 8.30 0.85
C GLU A 76 16.03 7.69 0.13
N ASP A 77 16.23 6.64 -0.67
CA ASP A 77 15.16 5.94 -1.41
C ASP A 77 14.33 4.98 -0.57
N GLY A 78 14.66 4.82 0.71
CA GLY A 78 13.95 3.94 1.65
C GLY A 78 14.53 2.53 1.76
N LEU A 79 15.71 2.25 1.20
CA LEU A 79 16.43 1.01 1.44
C LEU A 79 17.01 1.01 2.85
N ILE A 80 16.83 -0.08 3.58
CA ILE A 80 17.39 -0.30 4.93
C ILE A 80 18.25 -1.55 4.90
N ILE A 81 19.47 -1.43 5.39
CA ILE A 81 20.42 -2.53 5.50
C ILE A 81 20.86 -2.65 6.96
N LEU A 82 20.81 -3.85 7.48
CA LEU A 82 21.38 -4.19 8.78
C LEU A 82 22.48 -5.23 8.59
N ASN A 83 23.61 -5.05 9.28
CA ASN A 83 24.66 -6.05 9.27
C ASN A 83 25.26 -6.30 10.65
N ASN A 84 25.77 -7.52 10.86
CA ASN A 84 26.60 -7.90 11.99
C ASN A 84 27.94 -8.43 11.47
N LYS A 85 29.04 -7.79 11.89
CA LYS A 85 30.42 -8.09 11.46
C LYS A 85 31.17 -9.11 12.34
N SER A 86 30.58 -9.49 13.46
CA SER A 86 31.27 -10.36 14.45
C SER A 86 30.65 -11.76 14.47
N VAL A 87 30.44 -12.35 13.30
CA VAL A 87 29.76 -13.64 13.16
C VAL A 87 30.79 -14.77 13.03
N THR A 88 30.54 -15.84 13.74
CA THR A 88 31.29 -17.10 13.58
C THR A 88 30.38 -18.19 13.05
N GLU A 89 30.95 -19.31 12.62
CA GLU A 89 30.16 -20.44 12.13
C GLU A 89 29.22 -20.99 13.22
N ASP A 90 29.68 -21.02 14.48
CA ASP A 90 28.89 -21.51 15.61
C ASP A 90 27.78 -20.54 16.04
N THR A 91 27.98 -19.23 15.85
CA THR A 91 27.01 -18.19 16.24
C THR A 91 26.10 -17.74 15.13
N LEU A 92 26.28 -18.25 13.90
CA LEU A 92 25.57 -17.78 12.69
C LEU A 92 24.06 -17.61 12.88
N PHE A 93 23.39 -18.65 13.36
CA PHE A 93 21.93 -18.61 13.52
C PHE A 93 21.50 -17.66 14.63
N THR A 94 22.22 -17.67 15.75
CA THR A 94 21.95 -16.74 16.87
C THR A 94 22.15 -15.29 16.44
N ASP A 95 23.18 -15.02 15.63
CA ASP A 95 23.46 -13.68 15.11
C ASP A 95 22.41 -13.23 14.09
N ILE A 96 21.93 -14.14 13.24
CA ILE A 96 20.81 -13.87 12.33
C ILE A 96 19.54 -13.53 13.12
N ASP A 97 19.18 -14.38 14.10
CA ASP A 97 18.00 -14.16 14.95
C ASP A 97 18.11 -12.83 15.71
N LYS A 98 19.30 -12.48 16.20
CA LYS A 98 19.55 -11.20 16.87
C LYS A 98 19.34 -10.00 15.96
N VAL A 99 19.82 -10.04 14.73
CA VAL A 99 19.64 -8.94 13.76
C VAL A 99 18.19 -8.84 13.32
N GLN A 100 17.53 -9.99 13.11
CA GLN A 100 16.10 -10.03 12.80
C GLN A 100 15.24 -9.50 13.94
N ASP A 101 15.48 -9.94 15.16
CA ASP A 101 14.76 -9.50 16.36
C ASP A 101 14.89 -7.98 16.56
N TYR A 102 16.10 -7.45 16.40
CA TYR A 102 16.33 -6.01 16.46
C TYR A 102 15.54 -5.27 15.37
N TYR A 103 15.54 -5.80 14.15
CA TYR A 103 14.76 -5.20 13.07
C TYR A 103 13.26 -5.21 13.37
N GLU A 104 12.70 -6.35 13.80
CA GLU A 104 11.26 -6.53 14.00
C GLU A 104 10.74 -5.79 15.23
N ASN A 105 11.50 -5.81 16.35
CA ASN A 105 11.04 -5.31 17.63
C ASN A 105 11.52 -3.88 17.99
N ASN A 106 12.56 -3.39 17.32
CA ASN A 106 13.11 -2.08 17.59
C ASN A 106 13.02 -1.13 16.39
N LEU A 107 13.65 -1.47 15.27
CA LEU A 107 13.77 -0.55 14.13
C LEU A 107 12.46 -0.38 13.36
N SER A 108 11.82 -1.48 12.97
CA SER A 108 10.57 -1.44 12.20
C SER A 108 9.43 -0.72 12.93
N PRO A 109 9.17 -0.94 14.22
CA PRO A 109 8.15 -0.18 14.97
C PRO A 109 8.45 1.32 15.04
N ALA A 110 9.71 1.70 15.25
CA ALA A 110 10.14 3.10 15.31
C ALA A 110 9.91 3.82 13.97
N LEU A 111 10.36 3.22 12.87
CA LEU A 111 10.15 3.77 11.53
C LEU A 111 8.67 3.79 11.14
N ASN A 112 7.92 2.73 11.44
CA ASN A 112 6.47 2.70 11.17
C ASN A 112 5.73 3.79 11.94
N TYR A 113 6.14 4.10 13.17
CA TYR A 113 5.56 5.22 13.94
C TYR A 113 5.88 6.56 13.29
N LEU A 114 7.13 6.78 12.90
CA LEU A 114 7.56 7.99 12.21
C LEU A 114 6.79 8.21 10.89
N PHE A 115 6.53 7.14 10.15
CA PHE A 115 5.77 7.16 8.90
C PHE A 115 4.23 7.13 9.08
N SER A 116 3.72 7.00 10.31
CA SER A 116 2.30 6.78 10.58
C SER A 116 1.39 7.93 10.15
N LEU A 117 1.89 9.16 10.09
CA LEU A 117 1.18 10.35 9.61
C LEU A 117 1.29 10.57 8.10
N GLY A 118 1.98 9.68 7.39
CA GLY A 118 1.98 9.67 5.92
C GLY A 118 0.59 9.44 5.34
N ALA A 119 0.46 9.55 4.01
CA ALA A 119 -0.80 9.28 3.33
C ALA A 119 -1.39 7.93 3.77
N PRO A 120 -2.70 7.87 4.09
CA PRO A 120 -3.33 6.64 4.53
C PRO A 120 -3.14 5.54 3.48
N VAL A 121 -2.59 4.43 3.91
CA VAL A 121 -2.33 3.26 3.09
C VAL A 121 -3.18 2.12 3.63
N PRO A 122 -3.70 1.25 2.77
CA PRO A 122 -4.23 -0.01 3.25
C PRO A 122 -3.23 -0.69 4.19
N LYS A 123 -3.71 -1.22 5.31
CA LYS A 123 -2.85 -1.85 6.34
C LYS A 123 -1.93 -2.93 5.75
N GLU A 124 -2.37 -3.55 4.67
CA GLU A 124 -1.64 -4.56 3.92
C GLU A 124 -0.38 -4.03 3.22
N LEU A 125 -0.36 -2.72 2.93
CA LEU A 125 0.79 -2.01 2.34
C LEU A 125 1.58 -1.21 3.38
N ALA A 126 1.01 -1.02 4.57
CA ALA A 126 1.68 -0.34 5.66
C ALA A 126 2.64 -1.30 6.34
N GLY A 127 3.89 -0.90 6.45
CA GLY A 127 4.91 -1.62 7.17
C GLY A 127 5.73 -2.58 6.31
N ILE A 128 6.98 -2.70 6.71
CA ILE A 128 7.92 -3.66 6.16
C ILE A 128 7.61 -4.99 6.85
N LYS A 129 7.22 -5.98 6.06
CA LYS A 129 7.01 -7.34 6.56
C LYS A 129 8.21 -8.19 6.19
N ASN A 130 8.64 -9.03 7.12
CA ASN A 130 9.65 -10.08 7.00
C ASN A 130 10.80 -9.81 6.02
N VAL A 131 11.98 -9.70 6.57
CA VAL A 131 13.21 -9.36 5.85
C VAL A 131 13.88 -10.66 5.42
N TYR A 132 13.59 -11.14 4.24
CA TYR A 132 14.29 -12.25 3.60
C TYR A 132 14.81 -11.80 2.24
N PRO A 133 15.95 -12.27 1.77
CA PRO A 133 16.84 -13.28 2.32
C PRO A 133 17.85 -12.75 3.32
N TYR A 134 18.46 -13.68 4.05
CA TYR A 134 19.68 -13.43 4.81
C TYR A 134 20.87 -13.57 3.89
N PHE A 135 21.75 -12.60 3.89
CA PHE A 135 23.02 -12.69 3.17
C PHE A 135 24.13 -13.06 4.14
N VAL A 136 24.78 -14.17 3.86
CA VAL A 136 25.92 -14.68 4.64
C VAL A 136 27.15 -14.56 3.78
N VAL A 137 28.10 -13.72 4.21
CA VAL A 137 29.37 -13.52 3.51
C VAL A 137 30.43 -14.37 4.18
N CYS A 138 31.08 -15.22 3.39
CA CYS A 138 32.19 -16.08 3.81
C CYS A 138 33.47 -15.65 3.12
N ASP A 139 34.60 -15.76 3.81
CA ASP A 139 35.93 -15.49 3.26
C ASP A 139 36.61 -16.79 2.90
N LYS A 140 36.94 -16.95 1.61
CA LYS A 140 37.77 -18.06 1.08
C LYS A 140 37.29 -19.46 1.51
N ALA A 141 35.95 -19.64 1.59
CA ALA A 141 35.37 -20.95 1.90
C ALA A 141 35.61 -21.96 0.76
N THR A 142 35.81 -23.23 1.11
CA THR A 142 35.86 -24.31 0.13
C THR A 142 34.48 -24.62 -0.43
N GLN A 143 34.41 -25.30 -1.56
CA GLN A 143 33.14 -25.70 -2.16
C GLN A 143 32.36 -26.67 -1.24
N GLU A 144 33.06 -27.55 -0.55
CA GLU A 144 32.46 -28.48 0.42
C GLU A 144 31.86 -27.75 1.61
N GLN A 145 32.55 -26.73 2.14
CA GLN A 145 32.06 -25.89 3.24
C GLN A 145 30.79 -25.10 2.84
N MET A 146 30.78 -24.58 1.61
CA MET A 146 29.60 -23.87 1.07
C MET A 146 28.42 -24.82 0.88
N GLN A 147 28.67 -26.04 0.41
CA GLN A 147 27.64 -27.04 0.22
C GLN A 147 27.10 -27.54 1.58
N ASP A 148 27.93 -27.76 2.58
CA ASP A 148 27.52 -28.13 3.92
C ASP A 148 26.65 -27.04 4.57
N LEU A 149 27.05 -25.77 4.43
CA LEU A 149 26.26 -24.65 4.91
C LEU A 149 24.89 -24.59 4.24
N LEU A 150 24.81 -24.79 2.92
CA LEU A 150 23.56 -24.86 2.18
C LEU A 150 22.66 -25.99 2.70
N VAL A 151 23.20 -27.20 2.90
CA VAL A 151 22.42 -28.35 3.37
C VAL A 151 21.87 -28.12 4.77
N ARG A 152 22.60 -27.46 5.65
CA ARG A 152 22.15 -27.14 7.02
C ARG A 152 21.05 -26.07 7.05
N THR A 153 20.99 -25.17 6.06
CA THR A 153 20.14 -23.99 6.09
C THR A 153 18.95 -24.07 5.13
N GLU A 154 19.10 -24.79 4.04
CA GLU A 154 18.17 -24.78 2.92
C GLU A 154 17.82 -26.17 2.43
N LYS A 155 16.58 -26.32 1.93
CA LYS A 155 16.14 -27.57 1.31
C LYS A 155 16.48 -27.63 -0.18
N GLN A 156 16.65 -26.49 -0.83
CA GLN A 156 16.79 -26.41 -2.27
C GLN A 156 17.72 -25.26 -2.67
N LYS A 157 18.62 -25.55 -3.59
CA LYS A 157 19.43 -24.56 -4.29
C LYS A 157 18.68 -24.09 -5.53
N TYR A 158 18.45 -22.78 -5.65
CA TYR A 158 17.80 -22.19 -6.81
C TYR A 158 18.77 -21.69 -7.86
N PHE A 159 19.93 -21.23 -7.43
CA PHE A 159 20.91 -20.59 -8.32
C PHE A 159 22.30 -20.72 -7.74
N GLU A 160 23.28 -20.91 -8.60
CA GLU A 160 24.71 -20.83 -8.27
C GLU A 160 25.45 -20.10 -9.37
N PHE A 161 26.27 -19.14 -8.97
CA PHE A 161 27.18 -18.43 -9.85
C PHE A 161 28.58 -18.48 -9.26
N LYS A 162 29.56 -18.76 -10.09
CA LYS A 162 30.96 -18.89 -9.68
C LYS A 162 31.88 -18.26 -10.71
N ASN A 163 32.74 -17.38 -10.25
CA ASN A 163 33.88 -16.87 -11.01
C ASN A 163 35.14 -16.85 -10.15
N ASP A 164 36.20 -16.23 -10.64
CA ASP A 164 37.47 -16.17 -9.93
C ASP A 164 37.46 -15.28 -8.69
N LYS A 165 36.51 -14.31 -8.62
CA LYS A 165 36.44 -13.30 -7.58
C LYS A 165 35.51 -13.71 -6.44
N TYR A 166 34.41 -14.39 -6.75
CA TYR A 166 33.39 -14.79 -5.76
C TYR A 166 32.58 -16.01 -6.24
N ASN A 167 31.91 -16.66 -5.28
CA ASN A 167 30.91 -17.68 -5.55
C ASN A 167 29.62 -17.32 -4.80
N VAL A 168 28.48 -17.28 -5.50
CA VAL A 168 27.18 -16.98 -4.92
C VAL A 168 26.27 -18.18 -5.05
N ILE A 169 25.70 -18.63 -3.93
CA ILE A 169 24.68 -19.67 -3.89
C ILE A 169 23.41 -19.07 -3.30
N ARG A 170 22.31 -19.23 -4.02
CA ARG A 170 20.99 -18.79 -3.59
C ARG A 170 20.12 -19.98 -3.21
N GLY A 171 19.66 -19.99 -1.97
CA GLY A 171 18.59 -20.83 -1.48
C GLY A 171 17.24 -20.10 -1.41
N ASP A 172 16.31 -20.60 -0.63
CA ASP A 172 15.00 -19.98 -0.39
C ASP A 172 15.10 -18.76 0.52
N LYS A 173 15.73 -18.93 1.68
CA LYS A 173 15.88 -17.87 2.69
C LYS A 173 17.27 -17.26 2.71
N TYR A 174 18.29 -17.93 2.21
CA TYR A 174 19.68 -17.52 2.32
C TYR A 174 20.33 -17.28 0.97
N TYR A 175 21.22 -16.29 0.96
CA TYR A 175 22.24 -16.08 -0.06
C TYR A 175 23.61 -16.25 0.60
N PHE A 176 24.39 -17.19 0.10
CA PHE A 176 25.75 -17.41 0.54
C PHE A 176 26.69 -16.80 -0.49
N ILE A 177 27.53 -15.87 -0.04
CA ILE A 177 28.52 -15.19 -0.88
C ILE A 177 29.88 -15.58 -0.36
N ASN A 178 30.61 -16.40 -1.13
CA ASN A 178 32.00 -16.71 -0.83
C ASN A 178 32.91 -15.69 -1.53
N ASN A 179 33.42 -14.75 -0.75
CA ASN A 179 34.35 -13.73 -1.21
C ASN A 179 35.75 -14.32 -1.30
N LYS A 180 36.38 -14.23 -2.47
CA LYS A 180 37.74 -14.73 -2.71
C LYS A 180 38.75 -13.58 -2.75
N THR A 181 38.43 -12.48 -3.39
CA THR A 181 39.36 -11.39 -3.70
C THR A 181 38.76 -9.98 -3.65
N GLN A 182 37.43 -9.85 -3.55
CA GLN A 182 36.77 -8.55 -3.58
C GLN A 182 36.89 -7.78 -2.26
N SER A 183 36.85 -6.47 -2.33
CA SER A 183 36.72 -5.63 -1.14
C SER A 183 35.32 -5.80 -0.50
N ASP A 184 35.27 -5.66 0.83
CA ASP A 184 34.02 -5.74 1.58
C ASP A 184 32.99 -4.70 1.08
N GLU A 185 33.44 -3.53 0.67
CA GLU A 185 32.60 -2.46 0.14
C GLU A 185 31.86 -2.87 -1.15
N LYS A 186 32.52 -3.57 -2.06
CA LYS A 186 31.90 -4.06 -3.30
C LYS A 186 30.85 -5.13 -3.04
N ILE A 187 31.14 -6.05 -2.11
CA ILE A 187 30.18 -7.08 -1.69
C ILE A 187 28.96 -6.43 -1.03
N GLU A 188 29.17 -5.42 -0.19
CA GLU A 188 28.10 -4.69 0.46
C GLU A 188 27.18 -3.99 -0.56
N ARG A 189 27.74 -3.27 -1.54
CA ARG A 189 26.95 -2.66 -2.63
C ARG A 189 26.14 -3.68 -3.41
N TYR A 190 26.72 -4.82 -3.72
CA TYR A 190 25.99 -5.91 -4.36
C TYR A 190 24.80 -6.38 -3.52
N ILE A 191 25.00 -6.55 -2.21
CA ILE A 191 23.95 -6.97 -1.29
C ILE A 191 22.83 -5.89 -1.22
N GLU A 192 23.20 -4.62 -1.15
CA GLU A 192 22.28 -3.49 -1.18
C GLU A 192 21.36 -3.54 -2.41
N GLU A 193 21.94 -3.72 -3.61
CA GLU A 193 21.17 -3.82 -4.84
C GLU A 193 20.29 -5.08 -4.89
N GLN A 194 20.78 -6.22 -4.42
CA GLN A 194 19.97 -7.45 -4.37
C GLN A 194 18.78 -7.32 -3.42
N ILE A 195 18.95 -6.69 -2.28
CA ILE A 195 17.87 -6.41 -1.32
C ILE A 195 16.85 -5.46 -1.96
N PHE A 196 17.31 -4.37 -2.58
CA PHE A 196 16.43 -3.43 -3.26
C PHE A 196 15.57 -4.13 -4.33
N ILE A 197 16.20 -4.82 -5.27
CA ILE A 197 15.51 -5.50 -6.38
C ILE A 197 14.45 -6.48 -5.85
N ARG A 198 14.82 -7.28 -4.85
CA ARG A 198 13.94 -8.29 -4.28
C ARG A 198 12.76 -7.68 -3.54
N GLU A 199 13.02 -6.68 -2.69
CA GLU A 199 11.97 -6.02 -1.92
C GLU A 199 11.05 -5.18 -2.80
N PHE A 200 11.61 -4.51 -3.80
CA PHE A 200 10.82 -3.80 -4.80
C PHE A 200 9.88 -4.76 -5.56
N LYS A 201 10.40 -5.91 -6.01
CA LYS A 201 9.59 -6.96 -6.62
C LYS A 201 8.51 -7.47 -5.64
N GLY A 202 8.87 -7.70 -4.39
CA GLY A 202 7.93 -8.10 -3.33
C GLY A 202 6.81 -7.07 -3.15
N GLN A 203 7.12 -5.79 -3.21
CA GLN A 203 6.13 -4.71 -3.15
C GLN A 203 5.20 -4.73 -4.37
N LEU A 204 5.72 -4.93 -5.58
CA LEU A 204 4.91 -5.07 -6.78
C LEU A 204 3.91 -6.22 -6.66
N HIS A 205 4.33 -7.37 -6.13
CA HIS A 205 3.43 -8.50 -5.88
C HIS A 205 2.34 -8.17 -4.84
N ARG A 206 2.67 -7.39 -3.82
CA ARG A 206 1.67 -6.91 -2.85
C ARG A 206 0.62 -6.05 -3.53
N TYR A 207 1.00 -5.14 -4.42
CA TYR A 207 0.06 -4.34 -5.20
C TYR A 207 -0.85 -5.17 -6.09
N LEU A 208 -0.33 -6.24 -6.71
CA LEU A 208 -1.15 -7.19 -7.49
C LEU A 208 -2.18 -7.92 -6.62
N ASN A 209 -1.78 -8.39 -5.45
CA ASN A 209 -2.69 -9.08 -4.53
C ASN A 209 -3.81 -8.17 -4.04
N ILE A 210 -3.49 -6.92 -3.69
CA ILE A 210 -4.50 -5.94 -3.24
C ILE A 210 -5.41 -5.54 -4.40
N HIS A 211 -4.87 -5.40 -5.61
CA HIS A 211 -5.65 -5.16 -6.82
C HIS A 211 -6.77 -6.20 -6.95
N ARG A 212 -6.42 -7.51 -6.88
CA ARG A 212 -7.39 -8.59 -6.98
C ARG A 212 -8.48 -8.48 -5.91
N ILE A 213 -8.11 -8.23 -4.65
CA ILE A 213 -9.06 -8.09 -3.54
C ILE A 213 -10.03 -6.91 -3.76
N ILE A 214 -9.51 -5.77 -4.21
CA ILE A 214 -10.34 -4.58 -4.47
C ILE A 214 -11.24 -4.82 -5.67
N TRP A 215 -10.73 -5.44 -6.73
CA TRP A 215 -11.51 -5.78 -7.91
C TRP A 215 -12.72 -6.67 -7.55
N GLU A 216 -12.48 -7.77 -6.82
CA GLU A 216 -13.53 -8.67 -6.33
C GLU A 216 -14.59 -7.92 -5.51
N LYS A 217 -14.17 -7.01 -4.63
CA LYS A 217 -15.12 -6.21 -3.82
C LYS A 217 -15.93 -5.20 -4.62
N ILE A 218 -15.40 -4.65 -5.71
CA ILE A 218 -16.15 -3.77 -6.60
C ILE A 218 -17.15 -4.60 -7.40
N ASP A 219 -16.71 -5.75 -7.86
CA ASP A 219 -17.53 -6.69 -8.64
C ASP A 219 -18.72 -7.20 -7.80
N GLU A 220 -18.53 -7.57 -6.54
CA GLU A 220 -19.61 -7.91 -5.61
C GLU A 220 -20.70 -6.80 -5.52
N VAL A 221 -20.31 -5.53 -5.63
CA VAL A 221 -21.27 -4.42 -5.62
C VAL A 221 -22.04 -4.35 -6.94
N LYS A 222 -21.39 -4.66 -8.07
CA LYS A 222 -21.97 -4.63 -9.42
C LYS A 222 -22.79 -5.87 -9.75
N GLU A 223 -22.42 -7.04 -9.25
CA GLU A 223 -23.15 -8.30 -9.47
C GLU A 223 -24.54 -8.30 -8.81
N ASN A 224 -24.79 -7.40 -7.85
CA ASN A 224 -26.15 -7.16 -7.37
C ASN A 224 -26.98 -6.54 -8.49
N SER A 225 -27.49 -7.37 -9.40
CA SER A 225 -28.27 -6.96 -10.58
C SER A 225 -29.48 -6.07 -10.23
N LYS A 226 -29.98 -6.13 -9.00
CA LYS A 226 -31.11 -5.31 -8.51
C LYS A 226 -30.86 -4.76 -7.13
N VAL A 227 -30.66 -3.45 -7.05
CA VAL A 227 -30.43 -2.71 -5.80
C VAL A 227 -31.71 -2.02 -5.34
N LYS A 228 -32.06 -2.16 -4.07
CA LYS A 228 -33.16 -1.43 -3.48
C LYS A 228 -32.79 0.03 -3.25
N GLY A 229 -33.74 0.95 -3.46
CA GLY A 229 -33.51 2.39 -3.29
C GLY A 229 -32.88 2.77 -1.95
N LYS A 230 -33.24 2.07 -0.86
CA LYS A 230 -32.66 2.29 0.49
C LYS A 230 -31.17 1.93 0.61
N ASP A 231 -30.67 1.03 -0.24
CA ASP A 231 -29.31 0.51 -0.18
C ASP A 231 -28.34 1.30 -1.08
N ILE A 232 -28.88 2.17 -1.98
CA ILE A 232 -28.09 2.95 -2.94
C ILE A 232 -27.04 3.81 -2.24
N VAL A 233 -27.41 4.53 -1.19
CA VAL A 233 -26.49 5.39 -0.43
C VAL A 233 -25.33 4.58 0.15
N LYS A 234 -25.63 3.39 0.68
CA LYS A 234 -24.62 2.50 1.24
C LYS A 234 -23.61 2.03 0.18
N PHE A 235 -24.09 1.68 -1.02
CA PHE A 235 -23.21 1.25 -2.11
C PHE A 235 -22.39 2.41 -2.67
N THR A 236 -22.99 3.59 -2.84
CA THR A 236 -22.28 4.80 -3.25
C THR A 236 -21.13 5.12 -2.28
N THR A 237 -21.40 5.14 -0.96
CA THR A 237 -20.34 5.38 0.04
C THR A 237 -19.24 4.33 0.01
N LYS A 238 -19.57 3.05 -0.24
CA LYS A 238 -18.53 2.01 -0.42
C LYS A 238 -17.67 2.26 -1.65
N LEU A 239 -18.28 2.58 -2.78
CA LEU A 239 -17.55 2.87 -4.03
C LEU A 239 -16.67 4.11 -3.90
N GLU A 240 -17.14 5.16 -3.20
CA GLU A 240 -16.34 6.35 -2.87
C GLU A 240 -15.10 5.99 -2.03
N ALA A 241 -15.27 5.13 -1.02
CA ALA A 241 -14.16 4.66 -0.20
C ALA A 241 -13.13 3.85 -1.03
N TYR A 242 -13.61 2.98 -1.94
CA TYR A 242 -12.73 2.24 -2.85
C TYR A 242 -12.00 3.17 -3.82
N ALA A 243 -12.70 4.13 -4.42
CA ALA A 243 -12.09 5.11 -5.32
C ALA A 243 -10.98 5.91 -4.63
N LYS A 244 -11.23 6.37 -3.39
CA LYS A 244 -10.19 7.05 -2.58
C LYS A 244 -8.98 6.16 -2.35
N THR A 245 -9.18 4.90 -1.99
CA THR A 245 -8.09 3.95 -1.76
C THR A 245 -7.31 3.67 -3.04
N ILE A 246 -8.00 3.46 -4.16
CA ILE A 246 -7.40 3.23 -5.49
C ILE A 246 -6.53 4.42 -5.89
N ASN A 247 -7.02 5.65 -5.74
CA ASN A 247 -6.29 6.87 -6.08
C ASN A 247 -4.99 7.01 -5.25
N LEU A 248 -5.04 6.68 -3.97
CA LEU A 248 -3.86 6.70 -3.10
C LEU A 248 -2.83 5.65 -3.52
N ILE A 249 -3.28 4.45 -3.88
CA ILE A 249 -2.40 3.37 -4.34
C ILE A 249 -1.80 3.72 -5.71
N ASP A 250 -2.59 4.21 -6.66
CA ASP A 250 -2.13 4.62 -7.98
C ASP A 250 -1.03 5.70 -7.89
N GLY A 251 -1.23 6.70 -7.03
CA GLY A 251 -0.21 7.72 -6.76
C GLY A 251 1.11 7.11 -6.25
N ARG A 252 1.04 6.12 -5.37
CA ARG A 252 2.23 5.42 -4.86
C ARG A 252 2.91 4.58 -5.91
N ILE A 253 2.15 3.84 -6.73
CA ILE A 253 2.70 3.04 -7.82
C ILE A 253 3.41 3.95 -8.84
N LYS A 254 2.85 5.10 -9.17
CA LYS A 254 3.51 6.10 -10.03
C LYS A 254 4.82 6.60 -9.42
N GLN A 255 4.83 6.88 -8.13
CA GLN A 255 6.03 7.29 -7.42
C GLN A 255 7.12 6.20 -7.44
N MET A 256 6.75 4.91 -7.37
CA MET A 256 7.73 3.81 -7.48
C MET A 256 8.54 3.87 -8.77
N GLY A 257 7.96 4.38 -9.86
CA GLY A 257 8.65 4.51 -11.14
C GLY A 257 9.90 5.39 -11.11
N THR A 258 10.07 6.26 -10.12
CA THR A 258 11.23 7.14 -9.99
C THR A 258 12.46 6.44 -9.40
N TYR A 259 12.28 5.38 -8.60
CA TYR A 259 13.37 4.69 -7.92
C TYR A 259 14.18 3.77 -8.84
N ILE A 260 13.52 3.07 -9.77
CA ILE A 260 14.20 2.12 -10.67
C ILE A 260 15.30 2.79 -11.50
N PRO A 261 15.06 3.92 -12.23
CA PRO A 261 16.09 4.58 -13.00
C PRO A 261 17.29 5.05 -12.15
N THR A 262 17.02 5.53 -10.94
CA THR A 262 18.06 5.98 -10.01
C THR A 262 18.96 4.82 -9.61
N ARG A 263 18.38 3.71 -9.14
CA ARG A 263 19.14 2.52 -8.76
C ARG A 263 19.85 1.88 -9.94
N GLU A 264 19.23 1.79 -11.10
CA GLU A 264 19.86 1.29 -12.31
C GLU A 264 21.09 2.14 -12.71
N LYS A 265 21.01 3.47 -12.57
CA LYS A 265 22.14 4.35 -12.82
C LYS A 265 23.28 4.12 -11.85
N ILE A 266 22.97 3.96 -10.56
CA ILE A 266 23.96 3.63 -9.52
C ILE A 266 24.64 2.29 -9.84
N ALA A 267 23.86 1.26 -10.14
CA ALA A 267 24.39 -0.05 -10.49
C ALA A 267 25.26 -0.04 -11.74
N LYS A 268 24.91 0.74 -12.77
CA LYS A 268 25.68 0.88 -14.02
C LYS A 268 26.91 1.78 -13.88
N SER A 269 27.04 2.56 -12.82
CA SER A 269 28.23 3.39 -12.60
C SER A 269 29.46 2.57 -12.18
N ASP A 270 29.27 1.32 -11.77
CA ASP A 270 30.31 0.36 -11.42
C ASP A 270 30.20 -0.84 -12.38
N GLU A 271 31.18 -1.02 -13.28
CA GLU A 271 31.17 -2.08 -14.29
C GLU A 271 31.10 -3.48 -13.67
N GLU A 272 31.80 -3.71 -12.54
CA GLU A 272 31.79 -5.01 -11.87
C GLU A 272 30.44 -5.32 -11.22
N LEU A 273 29.78 -4.30 -10.68
CA LEU A 273 28.43 -4.42 -10.13
C LEU A 273 27.41 -4.68 -11.24
N ALA A 274 27.53 -3.99 -12.37
CA ALA A 274 26.68 -4.18 -13.54
C ALA A 274 26.78 -5.60 -14.09
N GLU A 275 28.02 -6.12 -14.26
CA GLU A 275 28.27 -7.50 -14.69
C GLU A 275 27.66 -8.52 -13.73
N PHE A 276 27.82 -8.30 -12.43
CA PHE A 276 27.30 -9.20 -11.42
C PHE A 276 25.75 -9.21 -11.36
N LEU A 277 25.13 -8.07 -11.55
CA LEU A 277 23.67 -7.97 -11.60
C LEU A 277 23.08 -8.64 -12.85
N GLU A 278 23.74 -8.52 -14.00
CA GLU A 278 23.33 -9.23 -15.23
C GLU A 278 23.37 -10.75 -15.06
N ILE A 279 24.43 -11.26 -14.47
CA ILE A 279 24.65 -12.69 -14.24
C ILE A 279 23.67 -13.25 -13.22
N SER A 280 23.34 -12.50 -12.19
CA SER A 280 22.37 -12.94 -11.16
C SER A 280 20.93 -13.04 -11.66
N GLY A 281 20.68 -12.70 -12.93
CA GLY A 281 19.36 -12.82 -13.59
C GLY A 281 18.33 -11.78 -13.15
N TYR A 282 18.73 -10.79 -12.37
CA TYR A 282 17.86 -9.69 -11.97
C TYR A 282 18.06 -8.49 -12.89
N ARG A 283 17.03 -8.22 -13.69
CA ARG A 283 17.06 -7.12 -14.65
C ARG A 283 16.14 -6.01 -14.20
N TYR A 284 16.64 -4.80 -14.17
CA TYR A 284 15.82 -3.61 -13.93
C TYR A 284 14.71 -3.46 -14.98
N GLU A 285 14.94 -3.92 -16.21
CA GLU A 285 13.93 -3.99 -17.27
C GLU A 285 12.71 -4.79 -16.83
N THR A 286 12.91 -5.98 -16.24
CA THR A 286 11.81 -6.80 -15.73
C THR A 286 11.01 -6.10 -14.64
N LEU A 287 11.69 -5.31 -13.77
CA LEU A 287 11.00 -4.51 -12.77
C LEU A 287 10.19 -3.37 -13.40
N LYS A 288 10.74 -2.71 -14.43
CA LYS A 288 10.03 -1.66 -15.18
C LYS A 288 8.78 -2.22 -15.88
N ASP A 289 8.92 -3.34 -16.58
CA ASP A 289 7.81 -3.98 -17.29
C ASP A 289 6.71 -4.41 -16.31
N THR A 290 7.10 -5.02 -15.20
CA THR A 290 6.14 -5.43 -14.15
C THR A 290 5.44 -4.23 -13.53
N LEU A 291 6.17 -3.15 -13.25
CA LEU A 291 5.60 -1.91 -12.73
C LEU A 291 4.62 -1.29 -13.72
N GLN A 292 4.98 -1.22 -15.00
CA GLN A 292 4.13 -0.68 -16.06
C GLN A 292 2.84 -1.50 -16.20
N TYR A 293 2.94 -2.83 -16.15
CA TYR A 293 1.77 -3.71 -16.14
C TYR A 293 0.85 -3.42 -14.94
N ILE A 294 1.43 -3.24 -13.75
CA ILE A 294 0.66 -2.92 -12.53
C ILE A 294 -0.01 -1.55 -12.65
N GLN A 295 0.69 -0.55 -13.17
CA GLN A 295 0.12 0.78 -13.44
C GLN A 295 -1.10 0.69 -14.37
N TYR A 296 -0.99 -0.11 -15.41
CA TYR A 296 -2.11 -0.35 -16.32
C TYR A 296 -3.31 -0.98 -15.62
N LEU A 297 -3.10 -2.04 -14.83
CA LEU A 297 -4.17 -2.70 -14.07
C LEU A 297 -4.87 -1.74 -13.11
N TRP A 298 -4.12 -0.91 -12.37
CA TRP A 298 -4.70 0.04 -11.43
C TRP A 298 -5.46 1.17 -12.12
N SER A 299 -4.99 1.64 -13.28
CA SER A 299 -5.72 2.59 -14.12
C SER A 299 -7.04 2.00 -14.62
N MET A 300 -7.03 0.75 -15.04
CA MET A 300 -8.25 0.03 -15.45
C MET A 300 -9.25 -0.08 -14.29
N THR A 301 -8.77 -0.40 -13.09
CA THR A 301 -9.61 -0.50 -11.89
C THR A 301 -10.19 0.86 -11.49
N GLN A 302 -9.43 1.93 -11.64
CA GLN A 302 -9.91 3.30 -11.42
C GLN A 302 -11.05 3.66 -12.38
N ASN A 303 -10.90 3.33 -13.66
CA ASN A 303 -11.96 3.54 -14.65
C ASN A 303 -13.20 2.71 -14.30
N TYR A 304 -13.02 1.46 -13.90
CA TYR A 304 -14.12 0.57 -13.52
C TYR A 304 -14.91 1.09 -12.31
N VAL A 305 -14.23 1.51 -11.25
CA VAL A 305 -14.92 2.09 -10.07
C VAL A 305 -15.59 3.41 -10.41
N SER A 306 -14.99 4.23 -11.28
CA SER A 306 -15.59 5.50 -11.70
C SER A 306 -16.85 5.27 -12.54
N ALA A 307 -16.87 4.28 -13.42
CA ALA A 307 -18.07 3.87 -14.16
C ALA A 307 -19.16 3.39 -13.20
N ALA A 308 -18.82 2.54 -12.23
CA ALA A 308 -19.77 2.09 -11.21
C ALA A 308 -20.35 3.25 -10.39
N GLN A 309 -19.52 4.22 -9.98
CA GLN A 309 -19.98 5.41 -9.26
C GLN A 309 -21.00 6.23 -10.09
N LYS A 310 -20.69 6.52 -11.35
CA LYS A 310 -21.59 7.25 -12.25
C LYS A 310 -22.94 6.55 -12.39
N GLN A 311 -22.93 5.23 -12.50
CA GLN A 311 -24.16 4.43 -12.60
C GLN A 311 -25.02 4.56 -11.33
N PHE A 312 -24.41 4.42 -10.14
CA PHE A 312 -25.12 4.57 -8.88
C PHE A 312 -25.59 6.01 -8.64
N GLU A 313 -24.85 7.01 -9.07
CA GLU A 313 -25.26 8.42 -9.05
C GLU A 313 -26.46 8.66 -9.97
N GLY A 314 -26.49 8.07 -11.15
CA GLY A 314 -27.64 8.08 -12.06
C GLY A 314 -28.88 7.51 -11.39
N ILE A 315 -28.78 6.33 -10.79
CA ILE A 315 -29.90 5.70 -10.06
C ILE A 315 -30.33 6.58 -8.88
N LYS A 316 -29.40 7.15 -8.11
CA LYS A 316 -29.69 8.08 -7.01
C LYS A 316 -30.45 9.32 -7.50
N SER A 317 -30.03 9.88 -8.63
CA SER A 317 -30.70 11.02 -9.27
C SER A 317 -32.14 10.68 -9.66
N ASP A 318 -32.36 9.51 -10.26
CA ASP A 318 -33.69 9.02 -10.64
C ASP A 318 -34.59 8.84 -9.42
N VAL A 319 -34.09 8.26 -8.34
CA VAL A 319 -34.82 8.11 -7.07
C VAL A 319 -35.21 9.45 -6.52
N THR A 320 -34.28 10.41 -6.52
CA THR A 320 -34.53 11.77 -6.02
C THR A 320 -35.52 12.51 -6.90
N SER A 321 -35.39 12.43 -8.23
CA SER A 321 -36.29 13.06 -9.18
C SER A 321 -37.72 12.53 -9.05
N LYS A 322 -37.88 11.21 -8.91
CA LYS A 322 -39.22 10.59 -8.66
C LYS A 322 -39.83 11.06 -7.34
N SER A 323 -39.02 11.22 -6.31
CA SER A 323 -39.46 11.73 -5.00
C SER A 323 -39.92 13.20 -5.10
N VAL A 324 -39.15 14.05 -5.82
CA VAL A 324 -39.47 15.46 -6.04
C VAL A 324 -40.70 15.59 -6.91
N ASN A 325 -40.82 14.83 -8.00
CA ASN A 325 -42.01 14.85 -8.85
C ASN A 325 -43.27 14.46 -8.08
N SER A 326 -43.18 13.47 -7.20
CA SER A 326 -44.30 13.07 -6.33
C SER A 326 -44.69 14.19 -5.36
N LEU A 327 -43.71 14.91 -4.81
CA LEU A 327 -43.96 16.08 -3.94
C LEU A 327 -44.64 17.21 -4.74
N THR A 328 -44.20 17.45 -5.97
CA THR A 328 -44.77 18.47 -6.86
C THR A 328 -46.22 18.15 -7.18
N ILE A 329 -46.58 16.90 -7.45
CA ILE A 329 -47.96 16.48 -7.69
C ILE A 329 -48.85 16.76 -6.47
N VAL A 330 -48.36 16.35 -5.27
CA VAL A 330 -49.13 16.57 -4.02
C VAL A 330 -49.30 18.08 -3.74
N THR A 331 -48.27 18.89 -3.96
CA THR A 331 -48.32 20.34 -3.77
C THR A 331 -49.24 21.00 -4.78
N SER A 332 -49.22 20.58 -6.04
CA SER A 332 -50.08 21.08 -7.10
C SER A 332 -51.58 20.75 -6.84
N MET A 333 -51.84 19.53 -6.34
CA MET A 333 -53.19 19.15 -5.92
C MET A 333 -53.70 20.00 -4.76
N SER A 334 -52.83 20.26 -3.76
CA SER A 334 -53.14 21.11 -2.61
C SER A 334 -53.40 22.56 -3.03
N ALA A 335 -52.56 23.10 -3.93
CA ALA A 335 -52.74 24.44 -4.49
C ALA A 335 -54.04 24.54 -5.33
N GLY A 336 -54.31 23.52 -6.15
CA GLY A 336 -55.56 23.43 -6.93
C GLY A 336 -56.79 23.42 -6.04
N ALA A 337 -56.78 22.65 -4.96
CA ALA A 337 -57.86 22.62 -3.97
C ALA A 337 -58.08 24.00 -3.28
N ALA A 338 -56.98 24.69 -2.95
CA ALA A 338 -57.04 26.03 -2.36
C ALA A 338 -57.61 27.06 -3.34
N ILE A 339 -57.24 27.01 -4.63
CA ILE A 339 -57.75 27.89 -5.68
C ILE A 339 -59.22 27.62 -5.91
N LEU A 340 -59.68 26.38 -5.98
CA LEU A 340 -61.05 26.02 -6.10
C LEU A 340 -61.93 26.57 -4.91
N GLY A 341 -61.34 26.58 -3.70
CA GLY A 341 -61.93 27.18 -2.52
C GLY A 341 -62.19 28.70 -2.63
N LEU A 342 -61.31 29.41 -3.40
CA LEU A 342 -61.45 30.84 -3.65
C LEU A 342 -62.62 31.19 -4.63
N PHE A 343 -63.01 30.27 -5.47
CA PHE A 343 -64.15 30.45 -6.40
C PHE A 343 -65.54 30.19 -5.78
N GLN A 344 -65.61 29.66 -4.56
CA GLN A 344 -66.82 29.57 -3.79
C GLN A 344 -67.12 30.97 -3.26
N LYS A 345 -68.33 31.49 -3.62
CA LYS A 345 -68.82 32.86 -3.36
C LYS A 345 -69.05 33.23 -1.88
N SER A 346 -68.34 32.62 -0.94
CA SER A 346 -68.45 32.95 0.48
C SER A 346 -67.13 33.60 0.94
N LYS A 347 -67.21 34.67 1.72
CA LYS A 347 -66.03 35.32 2.34
C LYS A 347 -65.25 34.25 3.16
N PRO A 348 -63.89 34.22 3.11
CA PRO A 348 -63.13 33.30 3.91
C PRO A 348 -63.36 33.66 5.41
N GLU A 349 -64.22 32.95 6.06
CA GLU A 349 -64.34 32.99 7.52
C GLU A 349 -63.55 31.90 8.14
N PHE A 350 -62.73 32.22 9.18
CA PHE A 350 -62.05 31.24 9.99
C PHE A 350 -63.08 30.41 10.78
N THR A 351 -63.58 29.37 10.16
CA THR A 351 -64.44 28.42 10.79
C THR A 351 -63.67 27.24 11.36
N ILE A 352 -64.13 26.67 12.46
CA ILE A 352 -63.56 25.43 13.05
C ILE A 352 -63.43 24.32 12.00
N PHE A 353 -64.44 24.25 11.09
CA PHE A 353 -64.38 23.31 9.95
C PHE A 353 -63.29 23.60 8.94
N GLY A 354 -62.90 24.84 8.69
CA GLY A 354 -61.78 25.24 7.83
C GLY A 354 -60.50 24.82 8.41
N VAL A 355 -60.25 24.97 9.71
CA VAL A 355 -59.08 24.52 10.43
C VAL A 355 -58.99 22.99 10.41
N MET A 356 -60.08 22.30 10.67
CA MET A 356 -60.12 20.81 10.56
C MET A 356 -59.79 20.33 9.15
N TYR A 357 -60.32 20.99 8.11
CA TYR A 357 -60.03 20.65 6.71
C TYR A 357 -58.54 20.85 6.35
N PHE A 358 -57.95 21.94 6.85
CA PHE A 358 -56.49 22.18 6.69
C PHE A 358 -55.67 21.07 7.34
N PHE A 359 -56.00 20.65 8.56
CA PHE A 359 -55.31 19.55 9.23
C PHE A 359 -55.50 18.22 8.49
N ILE A 360 -56.68 17.93 7.96
CA ILE A 360 -56.91 16.71 7.17
C ILE A 360 -56.07 16.73 5.89
N LEU A 361 -56.04 17.84 5.14
CA LEU A 361 -55.21 17.96 3.93
C LEU A 361 -53.71 17.82 4.22
N THR A 362 -53.25 18.40 5.31
CA THR A 362 -51.84 18.28 5.75
C THR A 362 -51.52 16.84 6.11
N LEU A 363 -52.42 16.14 6.79
CA LEU A 363 -52.25 14.72 7.16
C LEU A 363 -52.28 13.81 5.94
N VAL A 364 -53.13 14.08 4.96
CA VAL A 364 -53.18 13.36 3.67
C VAL A 364 -51.88 13.60 2.87
N GLY A 365 -51.41 14.86 2.81
CA GLY A 365 -50.17 15.21 2.15
C GLY A 365 -48.96 14.51 2.81
N TRP A 366 -48.87 14.53 4.13
CA TRP A 366 -47.83 13.83 4.89
C TRP A 366 -47.90 12.30 4.72
N GLY A 367 -49.09 11.73 4.78
CA GLY A 367 -49.36 10.30 4.57
C GLY A 367 -48.93 9.86 3.16
N SER A 368 -49.29 10.64 2.14
CA SER A 368 -48.94 10.39 0.75
C SER A 368 -47.41 10.41 0.55
N GLN A 369 -46.75 11.40 1.14
CA GLN A 369 -45.28 11.49 1.10
C GLN A 369 -44.62 10.27 1.75
N LYS A 370 -45.14 9.82 2.89
CA LYS A 370 -44.61 8.64 3.60
C LYS A 370 -44.81 7.36 2.78
N ILE A 371 -45.96 7.21 2.13
CA ILE A 371 -46.25 6.06 1.25
C ILE A 371 -45.31 6.08 0.03
N LEU A 372 -45.12 7.23 -0.62
CA LEU A 372 -44.23 7.37 -1.77
C LEU A 372 -42.77 7.08 -1.42
N ASN A 373 -42.31 7.53 -0.25
CA ASN A 373 -41.00 7.20 0.24
C ASN A 373 -40.82 5.70 0.51
N ILE A 374 -41.83 5.02 1.03
CA ILE A 374 -41.79 3.57 1.25
C ILE A 374 -41.73 2.83 -0.09
N ILE A 375 -42.51 3.28 -1.08
CA ILE A 375 -42.52 2.69 -2.43
C ILE A 375 -41.15 2.88 -3.09
N SER A 376 -40.63 4.11 -3.09
CA SER A 376 -39.32 4.43 -3.66
C SER A 376 -38.17 3.63 -3.01
N ASN A 377 -38.20 3.51 -1.67
CA ASN A 377 -37.20 2.73 -0.94
C ASN A 377 -37.26 1.22 -1.20
N LYS A 378 -38.45 0.70 -1.53
CA LYS A 378 -38.67 -0.72 -1.87
C LYS A 378 -38.46 -1.00 -3.36
N GLN A 379 -38.49 0.01 -4.21
CA GLN A 379 -38.27 -0.15 -5.65
C GLN A 379 -36.88 -0.70 -5.90
N LYS A 380 -36.78 -1.69 -6.80
CA LYS A 380 -35.52 -2.28 -7.25
C LYS A 380 -35.10 -1.58 -8.53
N TYR A 381 -33.81 -1.25 -8.59
CA TYR A 381 -33.14 -0.62 -9.73
C TYR A 381 -32.17 -1.61 -10.32
N ASP A 382 -32.16 -1.73 -11.63
CA ASP A 382 -31.18 -2.56 -12.35
C ASP A 382 -29.82 -1.86 -12.36
N VAL A 383 -28.79 -2.58 -11.98
CA VAL A 383 -27.40 -2.12 -11.90
C VAL A 383 -26.57 -2.72 -13.05
N THR A 384 -27.09 -3.71 -13.73
CA THR A 384 -26.40 -4.36 -14.86
C THR A 384 -26.50 -3.49 -16.10
N ASP A 385 -25.32 -3.03 -16.56
CA ASP A 385 -25.19 -2.08 -17.66
C ASP A 385 -25.07 -2.69 -19.04
N VAL A 386 -24.91 -3.97 -19.15
CA VAL A 386 -24.81 -4.61 -20.48
C VAL A 386 -25.47 -5.97 -20.38
N GLU A 387 -26.64 -6.12 -21.01
CA GLU A 387 -26.90 -7.37 -21.68
C GLU A 387 -25.71 -7.59 -22.62
N TYR A 388 -24.84 -8.51 -22.26
CA TYR A 388 -23.96 -9.11 -23.26
C TYR A 388 -24.91 -9.65 -24.33
N GLU A 389 -25.01 -8.95 -25.44
CA GLU A 389 -25.69 -9.49 -26.59
C GLU A 389 -25.07 -10.87 -26.83
N LYS A 390 -25.89 -11.88 -26.61
CA LYS A 390 -25.56 -13.29 -26.86
C LYS A 390 -25.27 -13.58 -28.34
N ASP A 391 -25.09 -12.54 -29.14
CA ASP A 391 -24.99 -12.60 -30.60
C ASP A 391 -23.59 -12.37 -31.18
N ILE A 392 -22.54 -12.48 -30.34
CA ILE A 392 -21.21 -12.71 -30.90
C ILE A 392 -21.03 -14.24 -31.04
N LYS A 393 -21.66 -14.76 -32.09
CA LYS A 393 -21.32 -16.09 -32.66
C LYS A 393 -20.11 -15.98 -33.54
#